data_5ca8e5c6c956e97f69f2f02382a61930
#
_entry.id   5ca8e5c6c956e97f69f2f02382a61930
#
_cell.length_a   1.000
_cell.length_b   1.000
_cell.length_c   1.000
_cell.angle_alpha   90.00
_cell.angle_beta   90.00
_cell.angle_gamma   90.00
#
_symmetry.space_group_name_H-M   'P 1'
#
loop_
_entity.id
_entity.type
_entity.pdbx_description
1 polymer ?
#
loop_
_entity_poly.entity_id
_entity_poly.type
_entity_poly.pdbx_seq_one_letter_code
_entity_poly.pdbx_strand_id
1 'polypeptide(L)'
;MTRILHVLDHSLPLHSGYTFRTRAILKAQAAMGLEVRGITGLRHFKDGPDTEEADGITFHRSRGTASGPVGLREWREINLLADAIVALAAQWRPDILHAHSPALCGKAALIAGKRLGIPVVYEIRAFWEDAAVSNGTGSEGSVKYRLTRALENHVVAGADAVVTICQGLKDDLISRGVAPSKISLSPNGVDLALFGEPPQRDAALAAELGLGDGPVIGFIGSFYDYEGLDDLIAAMPALTTRLPDAKLLLVGGGPMEAALKAQASPSGDAIRFTGRVPHSEVERYYSLVDVMAYPRKRSRLTDLVTPLKPLEAMAQRQLVAASDVGGHRELVTDGVTGTLFPPDDPAACAAALADLLSQPECWEARRAAGLAHVAQRHDWSVNVHRYQDVYQTLLAKSEDCRIPAAA
;
A
#
# COMPACT_ATOMS: atom_id res chain seq x y z
N MET A 1 18.65 -3.87 23.37
CA MET A 1 17.53 -3.39 22.52
C MET A 1 17.91 -3.65 21.08
N THR A 2 17.09 -4.37 20.33
CA THR A 2 17.39 -4.72 18.93
C THR A 2 17.22 -3.51 18.03
N ARG A 3 18.20 -3.26 17.17
CA ARG A 3 18.28 -2.10 16.26
C ARG A 3 17.96 -2.51 14.83
N ILE A 4 16.93 -1.90 14.26
CA ILE A 4 16.48 -2.19 12.90
C ILE A 4 16.67 -0.94 12.03
N LEU A 5 17.43 -1.06 10.94
CA LEU A 5 17.54 -0.01 9.93
C LEU A 5 16.65 -0.33 8.75
N HIS A 6 15.61 0.49 8.56
CA HIS A 6 14.72 0.39 7.40
C HIS A 6 15.33 1.12 6.20
N VAL A 7 15.58 0.37 5.12
CA VAL A 7 16.13 0.91 3.86
C VAL A 7 14.97 1.15 2.89
N LEU A 8 14.74 2.42 2.53
CA LEU A 8 13.51 2.92 1.94
C LEU A 8 13.77 3.66 0.62
N ASP A 9 12.81 3.61 -0.31
CA ASP A 9 12.82 4.45 -1.51
C ASP A 9 12.59 5.91 -1.14
N HIS A 10 11.55 6.18 -0.37
CA HIS A 10 11.19 7.49 0.19
C HIS A 10 10.47 7.33 1.54
N SER A 11 10.34 8.44 2.28
CA SER A 11 9.71 8.43 3.60
C SER A 11 8.99 9.76 3.89
N LEU A 12 8.50 9.95 5.12
CA LEU A 12 8.08 11.26 5.60
C LEU A 12 9.19 12.31 5.38
N PRO A 13 8.84 13.58 5.10
CA PRO A 13 7.49 14.18 5.08
C PRO A 13 6.73 13.98 3.76
N LEU A 14 7.25 13.20 2.80
CA LEU A 14 6.53 12.90 1.57
C LEU A 14 5.33 12.00 1.86
N HIS A 15 4.12 12.41 1.50
CA HIS A 15 2.89 11.69 1.73
C HIS A 15 2.56 10.75 0.57
N SER A 16 2.53 9.46 0.86
CA SER A 16 2.13 8.39 -0.07
C SER A 16 1.68 7.16 0.72
N GLY A 17 0.98 6.23 0.09
CA GLY A 17 0.62 4.95 0.72
C GLY A 17 1.86 4.17 1.20
N TYR A 18 2.97 4.26 0.44
CA TYR A 18 4.26 3.70 0.84
C TYR A 18 4.77 4.30 2.16
N THR A 19 4.72 5.62 2.28
CA THR A 19 5.21 6.35 3.45
C THR A 19 4.34 6.09 4.68
N PHE A 20 3.00 6.10 4.53
CA PHE A 20 2.09 5.86 5.64
C PHE A 20 2.23 4.43 6.19
N ARG A 21 2.34 3.42 5.30
CA ARG A 21 2.65 2.05 5.73
C ARG A 21 3.98 1.98 6.47
N THR A 22 5.04 2.60 5.95
CA THR A 22 6.36 2.61 6.59
C THR A 22 6.29 3.25 7.97
N ARG A 23 5.66 4.42 8.08
CA ARG A 23 5.43 5.12 9.35
C ARG A 23 4.74 4.22 10.38
N ALA A 24 3.66 3.57 9.97
CA ALA A 24 2.89 2.69 10.85
C ALA A 24 3.74 1.50 11.35
N ILE A 25 4.50 0.85 10.47
CA ILE A 25 5.40 -0.24 10.84
C ILE A 25 6.46 0.25 11.85
N LEU A 26 7.14 1.36 11.57
CA LEU A 26 8.21 1.84 12.44
C LEU A 26 7.67 2.26 13.82
N LYS A 27 6.52 2.92 13.87
CA LYS A 27 5.86 3.28 15.15
C LYS A 27 5.46 2.05 15.95
N ALA A 28 4.83 1.07 15.31
CA ALA A 28 4.42 -0.16 15.98
C ALA A 28 5.63 -0.97 16.48
N GLN A 29 6.72 -1.03 15.72
CA GLN A 29 7.97 -1.67 16.15
C GLN A 29 8.64 -0.92 17.31
N ALA A 30 8.64 0.42 17.28
CA ALA A 30 9.15 1.22 18.41
C ALA A 30 8.33 0.98 19.69
N ALA A 31 7.00 0.88 19.58
CA ALA A 31 6.12 0.54 20.69
C ALA A 31 6.39 -0.86 21.27
N MET A 32 6.91 -1.80 20.47
CA MET A 32 7.35 -3.13 20.92
C MET A 32 8.75 -3.12 21.57
N GLY A 33 9.40 -1.95 21.70
CA GLY A 33 10.72 -1.82 22.31
C GLY A 33 11.89 -2.04 21.33
N LEU A 34 11.66 -2.00 20.02
CA LEU A 34 12.75 -1.99 19.03
C LEU A 34 13.27 -0.56 18.82
N GLU A 35 14.58 -0.41 18.62
CA GLU A 35 15.17 0.87 18.19
C GLU A 35 15.18 0.89 16.65
N VAL A 36 14.35 1.77 16.05
CA VAL A 36 14.15 1.81 14.61
C VAL A 36 14.60 3.14 14.01
N ARG A 37 15.26 3.08 12.86
CA ARG A 37 15.59 4.25 12.03
C ARG A 37 15.32 3.95 10.59
N GLY A 38 15.12 5.00 9.78
CA GLY A 38 15.00 4.89 8.34
C GLY A 38 16.21 5.49 7.62
N ILE A 39 16.58 4.92 6.45
CA ILE A 39 17.50 5.56 5.50
C ILE A 39 16.86 5.52 4.11
N THR A 40 16.89 6.65 3.40
CA THR A 40 16.33 6.75 2.04
C THR A 40 17.39 6.89 0.99
N GLY A 41 17.11 6.35 -0.21
CA GLY A 41 17.89 6.56 -1.41
C GLY A 41 17.71 7.96 -2.04
N LEU A 42 18.34 8.17 -3.19
CA LEU A 42 18.30 9.44 -3.93
C LEU A 42 16.93 9.81 -4.52
N ARG A 43 15.96 8.91 -4.46
CA ARG A 43 14.57 9.12 -4.96
C ARG A 43 13.69 9.87 -3.99
N HIS A 44 14.14 10.05 -2.77
CA HIS A 44 13.57 11.01 -1.85
C HIS A 44 13.90 12.44 -2.29
N PHE A 45 13.39 13.47 -1.62
CA PHE A 45 13.69 14.86 -1.94
C PHE A 45 15.21 15.13 -2.00
N LYS A 46 15.63 15.91 -2.99
CA LYS A 46 17.02 16.32 -3.13
C LYS A 46 17.43 17.36 -2.09
N ASP A 47 16.49 18.22 -1.71
CA ASP A 47 16.70 19.30 -0.75
C ASP A 47 16.28 18.85 0.66
N GLY A 48 16.92 19.43 1.68
CA GLY A 48 16.65 19.12 3.08
C GLY A 48 17.87 18.62 3.84
N PRO A 49 17.76 18.38 5.15
CA PRO A 49 18.84 17.93 6.01
C PRO A 49 19.24 16.48 5.74
N ASP A 50 20.48 16.10 6.10
CA ASP A 50 20.97 14.71 5.96
C ASP A 50 20.32 13.77 6.97
N THR A 51 19.85 14.30 8.08
CA THR A 51 19.08 13.60 9.10
C THR A 51 17.90 14.46 9.47
N GLU A 52 16.72 13.85 9.47
CA GLU A 52 15.45 14.50 9.73
C GLU A 52 14.64 13.68 10.71
N GLU A 53 14.01 14.33 11.67
CA GLU A 53 13.04 13.70 12.54
C GLU A 53 11.62 14.04 12.08
N ALA A 54 10.84 13.04 11.79
CA ALA A 54 9.46 13.19 11.38
C ALA A 54 8.58 12.20 12.12
N ASP A 55 7.59 12.71 12.84
CA ASP A 55 6.63 11.93 13.64
C ASP A 55 7.30 11.01 14.69
N GLY A 56 8.38 11.48 15.31
CA GLY A 56 9.16 10.75 16.32
C GLY A 56 10.06 9.65 15.74
N ILE A 57 10.27 9.64 14.43
CA ILE A 57 11.14 8.66 13.73
C ILE A 57 12.30 9.40 13.08
N THR A 58 13.51 8.92 13.31
CA THR A 58 14.73 9.45 12.68
C THR A 58 14.94 8.85 11.30
N PHE A 59 15.02 9.71 10.28
CA PHE A 59 15.32 9.35 8.90
C PHE A 59 16.66 9.95 8.47
N HIS A 60 17.53 9.10 7.92
CA HIS A 60 18.78 9.49 7.28
C HIS A 60 18.59 9.57 5.77
N ARG A 61 19.32 10.47 5.10
CA ARG A 61 19.21 10.70 3.65
C ARG A 61 20.55 10.38 2.97
N SER A 62 20.57 9.41 2.06
CA SER A 62 21.75 9.24 1.22
C SER A 62 21.87 10.43 0.27
N ARG A 63 23.11 10.89 0.05
CA ARG A 63 23.42 12.03 -0.81
C ARG A 63 24.29 11.61 -1.96
N GLY A 64 24.29 12.42 -2.99
CA GLY A 64 25.13 12.22 -4.17
C GLY A 64 24.36 12.44 -5.47
N THR A 65 25.04 12.24 -6.57
CA THR A 65 24.46 12.36 -7.91
C THR A 65 24.69 11.07 -8.68
N ALA A 66 23.59 10.45 -9.11
CA ALA A 66 23.62 9.31 -10.01
C ALA A 66 23.22 9.80 -11.41
N SER A 67 24.16 9.84 -12.33
CA SER A 67 23.96 10.22 -13.73
C SER A 67 24.36 9.08 -14.65
N GLY A 68 23.91 9.13 -15.89
CA GLY A 68 24.28 8.16 -16.93
C GLY A 68 23.05 7.47 -17.56
N PRO A 69 23.30 6.59 -18.54
CA PRO A 69 22.23 5.81 -19.15
C PRO A 69 21.55 4.88 -18.16
N VAL A 70 20.36 4.42 -18.54
CA VAL A 70 19.57 3.43 -17.77
C VAL A 70 20.44 2.19 -17.49
N GLY A 71 20.38 1.69 -16.27
CA GLY A 71 21.23 0.62 -15.77
C GLY A 71 22.46 1.13 -15.01
N LEU A 72 23.23 2.05 -15.61
CA LEU A 72 24.41 2.63 -14.93
C LEU A 72 23.98 3.62 -13.84
N ARG A 73 22.92 4.40 -14.09
CA ARG A 73 22.36 5.31 -13.09
C ARG A 73 21.84 4.54 -11.89
N GLU A 74 21.05 3.50 -12.12
CA GLU A 74 20.50 2.65 -11.06
C GLU A 74 21.62 1.95 -10.28
N TRP A 75 22.66 1.47 -10.95
CA TRP A 75 23.83 0.89 -10.30
C TRP A 75 24.56 1.91 -9.38
N ARG A 76 24.67 3.16 -9.82
CA ARG A 76 25.25 4.24 -8.99
C ARG A 76 24.36 4.58 -7.79
N GLU A 77 23.02 4.66 -7.98
CA GLU A 77 22.05 4.85 -6.90
C GLU A 77 22.21 3.75 -5.82
N ILE A 78 22.27 2.48 -6.24
CA ILE A 78 22.47 1.34 -5.35
C ILE A 78 23.75 1.48 -4.54
N ASN A 79 24.89 1.80 -5.17
CA ASN A 79 26.16 1.89 -4.47
C ASN A 79 26.20 3.09 -3.51
N LEU A 80 25.69 4.25 -3.89
CA LEU A 80 25.59 5.42 -3.01
C LEU A 80 24.74 5.11 -1.77
N LEU A 81 23.62 4.42 -1.93
CA LEU A 81 22.79 4.01 -0.79
C LEU A 81 23.50 2.97 0.08
N ALA A 82 24.18 1.99 -0.53
CA ALA A 82 24.95 0.99 0.21
C ALA A 82 26.10 1.63 1.02
N ASP A 83 26.81 2.58 0.45
CA ASP A 83 27.90 3.32 1.13
C ASP A 83 27.34 4.17 2.29
N ALA A 84 26.19 4.81 2.09
CA ALA A 84 25.50 5.55 3.15
C ALA A 84 25.06 4.66 4.31
N ILE A 85 24.55 3.45 4.03
CA ILE A 85 24.21 2.45 5.06
C ILE A 85 25.46 2.06 5.87
N VAL A 86 26.58 1.79 5.19
CA VAL A 86 27.84 1.43 5.85
C VAL A 86 28.37 2.57 6.70
N ALA A 87 28.32 3.81 6.21
CA ALA A 87 28.73 5.00 6.96
C ALA A 87 27.86 5.22 8.21
N LEU A 88 26.54 5.06 8.09
CA LEU A 88 25.61 5.15 9.23
C LEU A 88 25.91 4.06 10.26
N ALA A 89 26.18 2.83 9.83
CA ALA A 89 26.45 1.71 10.72
C ALA A 89 27.71 1.89 11.57
N ALA A 90 28.65 2.76 11.17
CA ALA A 90 29.82 3.12 11.98
C ALA A 90 29.43 3.93 13.23
N GLN A 91 28.33 4.70 13.17
CA GLN A 91 27.84 5.53 14.26
C GLN A 91 26.71 4.86 15.03
N TRP A 92 25.85 4.17 14.33
CA TRP A 92 24.68 3.47 14.88
C TRP A 92 24.56 2.12 14.17
N ARG A 93 25.22 1.10 14.73
CA ARG A 93 25.25 -0.24 14.14
C ARG A 93 23.87 -0.92 14.31
N PRO A 94 23.15 -1.19 13.22
CA PRO A 94 21.94 -2.00 13.26
C PRO A 94 22.26 -3.48 13.46
N ASP A 95 21.31 -4.22 14.02
CA ASP A 95 21.37 -5.68 14.11
C ASP A 95 20.75 -6.34 12.87
N ILE A 96 19.80 -5.64 12.21
CA ILE A 96 19.12 -6.09 10.99
C ILE A 96 18.97 -4.92 10.02
N LEU A 97 19.21 -5.18 8.73
CA LEU A 97 18.81 -4.30 7.63
C LEU A 97 17.46 -4.79 7.08
N HIS A 98 16.42 -3.96 7.19
CA HIS A 98 15.11 -4.27 6.65
C HIS A 98 14.83 -3.39 5.42
N ALA A 99 15.10 -3.93 4.24
CA ALA A 99 14.89 -3.21 2.98
C ALA A 99 13.46 -3.40 2.48
N HIS A 100 12.86 -2.31 2.02
CA HIS A 100 11.54 -2.33 1.40
C HIS A 100 11.68 -2.16 -0.12
N SER A 101 10.80 -2.81 -0.89
CA SER A 101 10.77 -2.59 -2.35
C SER A 101 10.76 -1.09 -2.70
N PRO A 102 11.45 -0.67 -3.77
CA PRO A 102 11.91 -1.46 -4.93
C PRO A 102 13.19 -2.26 -4.67
N ALA A 103 13.48 -3.20 -5.58
CA ALA A 103 14.69 -4.02 -5.56
C ALA A 103 16.00 -3.23 -5.46
N LEU A 104 16.01 -1.94 -5.82
CA LEU A 104 17.18 -1.06 -5.66
C LEU A 104 17.57 -0.92 -4.18
N CYS A 105 16.58 -0.71 -3.30
CA CYS A 105 16.79 -0.64 -1.85
C CYS A 105 17.28 -1.99 -1.31
N GLY A 106 16.65 -3.09 -1.75
CA GLY A 106 17.08 -4.45 -1.39
C GLY A 106 18.50 -4.75 -1.83
N LYS A 107 18.88 -4.39 -3.07
CA LYS A 107 20.24 -4.61 -3.57
C LYS A 107 21.28 -3.79 -2.80
N ALA A 108 20.97 -2.55 -2.45
CA ALA A 108 21.84 -1.72 -1.61
C ALA A 108 22.02 -2.35 -0.22
N ALA A 109 20.93 -2.81 0.39
CA ALA A 109 20.97 -3.50 1.69
C ALA A 109 21.78 -4.80 1.63
N LEU A 110 21.68 -5.60 0.56
CA LEU A 110 22.52 -6.80 0.39
C LEU A 110 24.01 -6.49 0.30
N ILE A 111 24.39 -5.43 -0.42
CA ILE A 111 25.78 -5.00 -0.51
C ILE A 111 26.30 -4.55 0.86
N ALA A 112 25.54 -3.72 1.56
CA ALA A 112 25.90 -3.22 2.89
C ALA A 112 25.90 -4.35 3.93
N GLY A 113 24.88 -5.21 3.94
CA GLY A 113 24.78 -6.36 4.84
C GLY A 113 25.97 -7.31 4.72
N LYS A 114 26.38 -7.62 3.48
CA LYS A 114 27.60 -8.43 3.23
C LYS A 114 28.86 -7.75 3.77
N ARG A 115 29.02 -6.42 3.60
CA ARG A 115 30.20 -5.68 4.11
C ARG A 115 30.23 -5.61 5.63
N LEU A 116 29.07 -5.57 6.27
CA LEU A 116 28.92 -5.37 7.72
C LEU A 116 28.73 -6.67 8.50
N GLY A 117 28.44 -7.79 7.82
CA GLY A 117 28.05 -9.05 8.46
C GLY A 117 26.69 -8.93 9.17
N ILE A 118 25.72 -8.21 8.57
CA ILE A 118 24.40 -7.94 9.13
C ILE A 118 23.34 -8.63 8.25
N PRO A 119 22.38 -9.40 8.82
CA PRO A 119 21.33 -10.06 8.05
C PRO A 119 20.39 -9.05 7.40
N VAL A 120 19.83 -9.44 6.24
CA VAL A 120 18.96 -8.61 5.42
C VAL A 120 17.57 -9.24 5.30
N VAL A 121 16.56 -8.51 5.71
CA VAL A 121 15.14 -8.78 5.41
C VAL A 121 14.74 -7.94 4.20
N TYR A 122 14.02 -8.55 3.25
CA TYR A 122 13.49 -7.83 2.09
C TYR A 122 11.96 -7.89 2.07
N GLU A 123 11.30 -6.73 2.20
CA GLU A 123 9.85 -6.61 2.16
C GLU A 123 9.36 -6.18 0.79
N ILE A 124 8.51 -7.00 0.16
CA ILE A 124 7.91 -6.74 -1.14
C ILE A 124 6.49 -6.24 -0.95
N ARG A 125 6.22 -5.03 -1.47
CA ARG A 125 4.90 -4.37 -1.43
C ARG A 125 4.15 -4.45 -2.76
N ALA A 126 4.89 -4.58 -3.84
CA ALA A 126 4.43 -4.84 -5.20
C ALA A 126 5.64 -5.23 -6.04
N PHE A 127 5.45 -5.98 -7.11
CA PHE A 127 6.48 -6.13 -8.12
C PHE A 127 6.52 -4.88 -9.00
N TRP A 128 7.68 -4.25 -9.06
CA TRP A 128 7.82 -2.97 -9.76
C TRP A 128 7.73 -3.09 -11.27
N GLU A 129 8.04 -4.26 -11.83
CA GLU A 129 7.78 -4.58 -13.23
C GLU A 129 6.28 -4.53 -13.56
N ASP A 130 5.43 -5.09 -12.69
CA ASP A 130 3.98 -5.12 -12.86
C ASP A 130 3.36 -3.74 -12.61
N ALA A 131 3.86 -3.01 -11.60
CA ALA A 131 3.45 -1.66 -11.31
C ALA A 131 3.75 -0.69 -12.48
N ALA A 132 4.89 -0.86 -13.15
CA ALA A 132 5.25 -0.06 -14.32
C ALA A 132 4.31 -0.31 -15.50
N VAL A 133 3.87 -1.55 -15.70
CA VAL A 133 2.86 -1.89 -16.73
C VAL A 133 1.53 -1.22 -16.40
N SER A 134 1.04 -1.40 -15.18
CA SER A 134 -0.26 -0.84 -14.76
C SER A 134 -0.29 0.69 -14.72
N ASN A 135 0.86 1.35 -14.58
CA ASN A 135 0.98 2.80 -14.65
C ASN A 135 1.27 3.32 -16.08
N GLY A 136 1.25 2.46 -17.09
CA GLY A 136 1.50 2.84 -18.50
C GLY A 136 2.96 3.26 -18.80
N THR A 137 3.91 3.01 -17.87
CA THR A 137 5.34 3.36 -18.02
C THR A 137 6.21 2.18 -18.44
N GLY A 138 5.61 1.03 -18.67
CA GLY A 138 6.24 -0.22 -19.11
C GLY A 138 5.28 -1.09 -19.90
N SER A 139 5.82 -2.15 -20.49
CA SER A 139 5.03 -3.21 -21.13
C SER A 139 5.52 -4.57 -20.66
N GLU A 140 4.59 -5.48 -20.47
CA GLU A 140 4.89 -6.86 -20.07
C GLU A 140 5.83 -7.53 -21.08
N GLY A 141 6.79 -8.32 -20.60
CA GLY A 141 7.76 -9.01 -21.44
C GLY A 141 8.82 -8.13 -22.10
N SER A 142 8.77 -6.78 -21.95
CA SER A 142 9.81 -5.89 -22.46
C SER A 142 11.17 -6.17 -21.81
N VAL A 143 12.25 -5.68 -22.43
CA VAL A 143 13.61 -5.82 -21.87
C VAL A 143 13.66 -5.19 -20.47
N LYS A 144 13.08 -3.99 -20.29
CA LYS A 144 13.00 -3.32 -19.00
C LYS A 144 12.26 -4.18 -17.97
N TYR A 145 11.11 -4.75 -18.34
CA TYR A 145 10.31 -5.65 -17.48
C TYR A 145 11.16 -6.84 -17.01
N ARG A 146 11.82 -7.54 -17.95
CA ARG A 146 12.66 -8.72 -17.65
C ARG A 146 13.85 -8.37 -16.78
N LEU A 147 14.51 -7.23 -17.00
CA LEU A 147 15.64 -6.78 -16.17
C LEU A 147 15.19 -6.39 -14.76
N THR A 148 14.04 -5.70 -14.61
CA THR A 148 13.49 -5.35 -13.29
C THR A 148 13.13 -6.61 -12.52
N ARG A 149 12.45 -7.58 -13.17
CA ARG A 149 12.12 -8.89 -12.57
C ARG A 149 13.36 -9.71 -12.22
N ALA A 150 14.41 -9.68 -13.05
CA ALA A 150 15.66 -10.36 -12.74
C ALA A 150 16.37 -9.75 -11.53
N LEU A 151 16.36 -8.43 -11.39
CA LEU A 151 16.89 -7.75 -10.21
C LEU A 151 16.08 -8.10 -8.96
N GLU A 152 14.75 -8.10 -9.04
CA GLU A 152 13.85 -8.52 -7.95
C GLU A 152 14.18 -9.95 -7.48
N ASN A 153 14.24 -10.90 -8.44
CA ASN A 153 14.58 -12.29 -8.14
C ASN A 153 15.98 -12.43 -7.52
N HIS A 154 16.96 -11.63 -7.97
CA HIS A 154 18.30 -11.61 -7.40
C HIS A 154 18.30 -11.13 -5.93
N VAL A 155 17.52 -10.09 -5.63
CA VAL A 155 17.40 -9.57 -4.25
C VAL A 155 16.70 -10.60 -3.36
N VAL A 156 15.60 -11.18 -3.83
CA VAL A 156 14.88 -12.24 -3.14
C VAL A 156 15.77 -13.44 -2.83
N ALA A 157 16.59 -13.87 -3.80
CA ALA A 157 17.54 -14.98 -3.62
C ALA A 157 18.59 -14.64 -2.55
N GLY A 158 19.13 -13.42 -2.54
CA GLY A 158 20.19 -12.98 -1.65
C GLY A 158 19.76 -12.57 -0.25
N ALA A 159 18.50 -12.22 -0.02
CA ALA A 159 17.99 -11.86 1.31
C ALA A 159 17.95 -13.07 2.25
N ASP A 160 18.18 -12.83 3.54
CA ASP A 160 18.12 -13.88 4.58
C ASP A 160 16.68 -14.27 4.91
N ALA A 161 15.75 -13.32 4.82
CA ALA A 161 14.30 -13.53 4.88
C ALA A 161 13.58 -12.60 3.93
N VAL A 162 12.41 -13.01 3.47
CA VAL A 162 11.52 -12.23 2.60
C VAL A 162 10.20 -12.02 3.30
N VAL A 163 9.65 -10.81 3.22
CA VAL A 163 8.30 -10.49 3.70
C VAL A 163 7.45 -10.02 2.53
N THR A 164 6.21 -10.49 2.44
CA THR A 164 5.22 -10.02 1.47
C THR A 164 4.01 -9.45 2.18
N ILE A 165 3.34 -8.50 1.53
CA ILE A 165 2.15 -7.85 2.10
C ILE A 165 0.86 -8.62 1.87
N CYS A 166 0.89 -9.69 1.09
CA CYS A 166 -0.31 -10.45 0.71
C CYS A 166 0.07 -11.85 0.20
N GLN A 167 -0.92 -12.73 0.21
CA GLN A 167 -0.76 -14.11 -0.23
C GLN A 167 -0.45 -14.19 -1.73
N GLY A 168 -1.07 -13.33 -2.56
CA GLY A 168 -0.81 -13.32 -4.00
C GLY A 168 0.67 -13.10 -4.35
N LEU A 169 1.36 -12.17 -3.70
CA LEU A 169 2.81 -11.96 -3.86
C LEU A 169 3.62 -13.16 -3.37
N LYS A 170 3.23 -13.76 -2.25
CA LYS A 170 3.88 -14.97 -1.71
C LYS A 170 3.78 -16.13 -2.68
N ASP A 171 2.59 -16.40 -3.21
CA ASP A 171 2.34 -17.50 -4.15
C ASP A 171 3.10 -17.31 -5.46
N ASP A 172 3.18 -16.08 -5.95
CA ASP A 172 3.97 -15.75 -7.13
C ASP A 172 5.48 -16.02 -6.90
N LEU A 173 6.04 -15.65 -5.73
CA LEU A 173 7.43 -15.96 -5.39
C LEU A 173 7.66 -17.46 -5.27
N ILE A 174 6.73 -18.22 -4.69
CA ILE A 174 6.80 -19.68 -4.64
C ILE A 174 6.81 -20.26 -6.06
N SER A 175 5.98 -19.74 -6.94
CA SER A 175 5.94 -20.14 -8.36
C SER A 175 7.26 -19.82 -9.09
N ARG A 176 8.02 -18.82 -8.65
CA ARG A 176 9.37 -18.50 -9.13
C ARG A 176 10.46 -19.41 -8.52
N GLY A 177 10.11 -20.37 -7.66
CA GLY A 177 11.04 -21.30 -7.02
C GLY A 177 11.60 -20.85 -5.66
N VAL A 178 11.04 -19.83 -5.04
CA VAL A 178 11.45 -19.40 -3.68
C VAL A 178 10.84 -20.34 -2.65
N ALA A 179 11.66 -20.84 -1.71
CA ALA A 179 11.19 -21.74 -0.68
C ALA A 179 10.13 -21.06 0.21
N PRO A 180 8.97 -21.70 0.48
CA PRO A 180 7.89 -21.12 1.30
C PRO A 180 8.35 -20.71 2.70
N SER A 181 9.31 -21.43 3.29
CA SER A 181 9.89 -21.15 4.61
C SER A 181 10.72 -19.86 4.66
N LYS A 182 11.15 -19.34 3.52
CA LYS A 182 11.86 -18.06 3.41
C LYS A 182 10.91 -16.87 3.43
N ILE A 183 9.61 -17.08 3.17
CA ILE A 183 8.63 -16.02 2.93
C ILE A 183 7.65 -15.93 4.09
N SER A 184 7.70 -14.83 4.82
CA SER A 184 6.72 -14.47 5.86
C SER A 184 5.69 -13.49 5.30
N LEU A 185 4.47 -13.52 5.86
CA LEU A 185 3.38 -12.65 5.46
C LEU A 185 3.17 -11.56 6.52
N SER A 186 3.25 -10.29 6.12
CA SER A 186 2.87 -9.14 6.94
C SER A 186 1.88 -8.27 6.16
N PRO A 187 0.57 -8.49 6.32
CA PRO A 187 -0.46 -7.83 5.53
C PRO A 187 -0.45 -6.30 5.66
N ASN A 188 -1.08 -5.64 4.71
CA ASN A 188 -1.47 -4.24 4.87
C ASN A 188 -2.34 -4.09 6.11
N GLY A 189 -2.20 -2.96 6.81
CA GLY A 189 -2.94 -2.66 8.02
C GLY A 189 -3.40 -1.22 8.09
N VAL A 190 -4.24 -0.95 9.05
CA VAL A 190 -4.68 0.39 9.45
C VAL A 190 -4.36 0.62 10.92
N ASP A 191 -4.26 1.87 11.31
CA ASP A 191 -4.15 2.28 12.70
C ASP A 191 -5.56 2.62 13.19
N LEU A 192 -6.20 1.67 13.87
CA LEU A 192 -7.57 1.85 14.36
C LEU A 192 -7.71 3.00 15.36
N ALA A 193 -6.62 3.37 16.04
CA ALA A 193 -6.65 4.51 16.95
C ALA A 193 -6.78 5.85 16.21
N LEU A 194 -6.35 5.92 14.95
CA LEU A 194 -6.51 7.09 14.09
C LEU A 194 -7.91 7.17 13.47
N PHE A 195 -8.53 6.01 13.22
CA PHE A 195 -9.83 5.92 12.57
C PHE A 195 -10.99 5.72 13.56
N GLY A 196 -10.89 6.10 14.78
CA GLY A 196 -11.88 6.12 15.85
C GLY A 196 -13.37 5.81 15.52
N GLU A 197 -14.30 6.43 16.24
CA GLU A 197 -15.72 6.38 15.88
C GLU A 197 -15.97 7.12 14.56
N PRO A 198 -16.77 6.56 13.63
CA PRO A 198 -17.09 7.24 12.37
C PRO A 198 -17.67 8.63 12.63
N PRO A 199 -17.17 9.66 11.94
CA PRO A 199 -17.70 11.00 12.12
C PRO A 199 -19.17 11.05 11.71
N GLN A 200 -19.95 11.88 12.40
CA GLN A 200 -21.32 12.18 11.97
C GLN A 200 -21.31 12.85 10.60
N ARG A 201 -22.33 12.57 9.79
CA ARG A 201 -22.48 13.15 8.44
C ARG A 201 -22.35 14.67 8.50
N ASP A 202 -21.39 15.21 7.77
CA ASP A 202 -21.19 16.65 7.62
C ASP A 202 -22.26 17.25 6.68
N ALA A 203 -23.39 17.66 7.26
CA ALA A 203 -24.52 18.18 6.51
C ALA A 203 -24.18 19.47 5.73
N ALA A 204 -23.27 20.30 6.25
CA ALA A 204 -22.85 21.51 5.57
C ALA A 204 -22.05 21.20 4.31
N LEU A 205 -21.09 20.27 4.41
CA LEU A 205 -20.31 19.80 3.27
C LEU A 205 -21.18 19.05 2.25
N ALA A 206 -22.14 18.25 2.72
CA ALA A 206 -23.10 17.56 1.84
C ALA A 206 -23.93 18.55 1.00
N ALA A 207 -24.41 19.63 1.63
CA ALA A 207 -25.14 20.70 0.95
C ALA A 207 -24.27 21.48 -0.04
N GLU A 208 -23.02 21.81 0.35
CA GLU A 208 -22.04 22.47 -0.51
C GLU A 208 -21.77 21.65 -1.78
N LEU A 209 -21.61 20.34 -1.64
CA LEU A 209 -21.37 19.42 -2.74
C LEU A 209 -22.64 19.04 -3.53
N GLY A 210 -23.83 19.44 -3.07
CA GLY A 210 -25.09 19.15 -3.73
C GLY A 210 -25.43 17.65 -3.75
N LEU A 211 -25.11 16.92 -2.67
CA LEU A 211 -25.29 15.45 -2.61
C LEU A 211 -26.76 15.04 -2.38
N GLY A 212 -27.59 15.94 -1.78
CA GLY A 212 -28.97 15.63 -1.46
C GLY A 212 -29.13 14.55 -0.37
N ASP A 213 -30.32 13.93 -0.35
CA ASP A 213 -30.69 12.90 0.63
C ASP A 213 -30.57 11.46 0.09
N GLY A 214 -30.21 11.32 -1.19
CA GLY A 214 -30.02 10.02 -1.84
C GLY A 214 -28.73 9.33 -1.41
N PRO A 215 -28.56 8.03 -1.76
CA PRO A 215 -27.38 7.28 -1.43
C PRO A 215 -26.13 7.83 -2.16
N VAL A 216 -25.02 7.90 -1.43
CA VAL A 216 -23.74 8.38 -1.93
C VAL A 216 -22.75 7.23 -2.08
N ILE A 217 -22.33 6.97 -3.30
CA ILE A 217 -21.24 6.07 -3.64
C ILE A 217 -19.94 6.89 -3.62
N GLY A 218 -18.90 6.43 -2.95
CA GLY A 218 -17.67 7.18 -2.81
C GLY A 218 -16.43 6.42 -3.26
N PHE A 219 -15.46 7.18 -3.77
CA PHE A 219 -14.06 6.76 -3.89
C PHE A 219 -13.16 7.88 -3.38
N ILE A 220 -12.22 7.53 -2.50
CA ILE A 220 -11.25 8.47 -1.92
C ILE A 220 -9.84 7.97 -2.23
N GLY A 221 -9.05 8.75 -2.96
CA GLY A 221 -7.68 8.38 -3.29
C GLY A 221 -7.13 8.92 -4.61
N SER A 222 -6.04 8.33 -5.07
CA SER A 222 -5.41 8.72 -6.33
C SER A 222 -6.10 8.06 -7.53
N PHE A 223 -6.29 8.82 -8.60
CA PHE A 223 -6.98 8.40 -9.82
C PHE A 223 -5.97 7.81 -10.82
N TYR A 224 -5.61 6.54 -10.60
CA TYR A 224 -4.83 5.74 -11.53
C TYR A 224 -5.76 4.90 -12.43
N ASP A 225 -5.29 4.52 -13.61
CA ASP A 225 -6.07 3.73 -14.56
C ASP A 225 -6.55 2.39 -13.98
N TYR A 226 -5.66 1.68 -13.29
CA TYR A 226 -5.98 0.38 -12.69
C TYR A 226 -7.02 0.45 -11.54
N GLU A 227 -7.35 1.64 -11.03
CA GLU A 227 -8.43 1.79 -10.02
C GLU A 227 -9.82 1.68 -10.65
N GLY A 228 -9.96 1.78 -12.01
CA GLY A 228 -11.20 1.49 -12.72
C GLY A 228 -12.31 2.51 -12.52
N LEU A 229 -11.99 3.77 -12.18
CA LEU A 229 -12.99 4.81 -11.94
C LEU A 229 -13.82 5.15 -13.19
N ASP A 230 -13.28 4.89 -14.37
CA ASP A 230 -14.00 4.98 -15.64
C ASP A 230 -15.15 3.95 -15.71
N ASP A 231 -14.96 2.72 -15.21
CA ASP A 231 -16.02 1.71 -15.10
C ASP A 231 -17.09 2.15 -14.09
N LEU A 232 -16.69 2.77 -12.96
CA LEU A 232 -17.63 3.29 -11.97
C LEU A 232 -18.46 4.44 -12.54
N ILE A 233 -17.87 5.34 -13.30
CA ILE A 233 -18.57 6.42 -14.01
C ILE A 233 -19.52 5.83 -15.06
N ALA A 234 -19.10 4.81 -15.81
CA ALA A 234 -19.92 4.13 -16.79
C ALA A 234 -21.10 3.34 -16.16
N ALA A 235 -20.97 2.93 -14.90
CA ALA A 235 -22.04 2.26 -14.16
C ALA A 235 -23.17 3.23 -13.72
N MET A 236 -22.90 4.52 -13.57
CA MET A 236 -23.84 5.50 -13.00
C MET A 236 -25.17 5.60 -13.76
N PRO A 237 -25.26 5.62 -15.10
CA PRO A 237 -26.55 5.67 -15.79
C PRO A 237 -27.47 4.49 -15.45
N ALA A 238 -26.94 3.27 -15.36
CA ALA A 238 -27.69 2.09 -14.98
C ALA A 238 -28.10 2.12 -13.50
N LEU A 239 -27.19 2.59 -12.63
CA LEU A 239 -27.46 2.75 -11.21
C LEU A 239 -28.55 3.78 -10.94
N THR A 240 -28.51 4.95 -11.56
CA THR A 240 -29.51 6.01 -11.39
C THR A 240 -30.89 5.66 -11.97
N THR A 241 -30.97 4.69 -12.89
CA THR A 241 -32.23 4.13 -13.32
C THR A 241 -32.96 3.39 -12.19
N ARG A 242 -32.22 2.72 -11.30
CA ARG A 242 -32.77 2.00 -10.14
C ARG A 242 -32.87 2.88 -8.89
N LEU A 243 -31.93 3.79 -8.72
CA LEU A 243 -31.79 4.71 -7.58
C LEU A 243 -31.60 6.14 -8.12
N PRO A 244 -32.70 6.85 -8.47
CA PRO A 244 -32.62 8.14 -9.19
C PRO A 244 -31.83 9.22 -8.48
N ASP A 245 -31.83 9.22 -7.14
CA ASP A 245 -31.15 10.22 -6.31
C ASP A 245 -29.72 9.83 -5.93
N ALA A 246 -29.21 8.69 -6.45
CA ALA A 246 -27.86 8.25 -6.16
C ALA A 246 -26.81 9.22 -6.73
N LYS A 247 -25.80 9.50 -5.92
CA LYS A 247 -24.65 10.36 -6.29
C LYS A 247 -23.33 9.59 -6.21
N LEU A 248 -22.40 9.94 -7.11
CA LEU A 248 -21.04 9.47 -7.05
C LEU A 248 -20.12 10.61 -6.61
N LEU A 249 -19.40 10.40 -5.52
CA LEU A 249 -18.44 11.35 -4.95
C LEU A 249 -17.00 10.84 -5.16
N LEU A 250 -16.23 11.54 -5.98
CA LEU A 250 -14.83 11.23 -6.29
C LEU A 250 -13.90 12.24 -5.61
N VAL A 251 -13.24 11.80 -4.52
CA VAL A 251 -12.35 12.64 -3.72
C VAL A 251 -10.90 12.27 -4.04
N GLY A 252 -10.15 13.23 -4.56
CA GLY A 252 -8.75 13.02 -4.92
C GLY A 252 -8.38 13.58 -6.28
N GLY A 253 -7.35 13.01 -6.88
CA GLY A 253 -6.86 13.41 -8.19
C GLY A 253 -5.73 12.51 -8.67
N GLY A 254 -5.32 12.63 -9.90
CA GLY A 254 -4.27 11.79 -10.46
C GLY A 254 -4.18 11.84 -11.96
N PRO A 255 -3.39 10.94 -12.57
CA PRO A 255 -3.17 10.96 -14.03
C PRO A 255 -4.47 10.86 -14.85
N MET A 256 -5.50 10.17 -14.32
CA MET A 256 -6.77 9.98 -15.02
C MET A 256 -7.79 11.09 -14.81
N GLU A 257 -7.50 12.09 -13.97
CA GLU A 257 -8.50 13.10 -13.55
C GLU A 257 -9.17 13.82 -14.73
N ALA A 258 -8.40 14.25 -15.71
CA ALA A 258 -8.95 14.97 -16.88
C ALA A 258 -9.86 14.07 -17.73
N ALA A 259 -9.45 12.82 -17.96
CA ALA A 259 -10.23 11.85 -18.73
C ALA A 259 -11.53 11.49 -18.01
N LEU A 260 -11.48 11.26 -16.69
CA LEU A 260 -12.64 10.93 -15.87
C LEU A 260 -13.65 12.09 -15.82
N LYS A 261 -13.19 13.33 -15.68
CA LYS A 261 -14.08 14.52 -15.73
C LYS A 261 -14.75 14.67 -17.10
N ALA A 262 -14.03 14.42 -18.18
CA ALA A 262 -14.61 14.44 -19.53
C ALA A 262 -15.68 13.36 -19.71
N GLN A 263 -15.40 12.14 -19.25
CA GLN A 263 -16.36 11.02 -19.29
C GLN A 263 -17.60 11.29 -18.44
N ALA A 264 -17.44 11.88 -17.26
CA ALA A 264 -18.54 12.18 -16.34
C ALA A 264 -19.46 13.33 -16.80
N SER A 265 -19.01 14.18 -17.73
CA SER A 265 -19.72 15.37 -18.17
C SER A 265 -21.21 15.13 -18.56
N PRO A 266 -21.59 14.05 -19.27
CA PRO A 266 -22.98 13.77 -19.59
C PRO A 266 -23.85 13.44 -18.38
N SER A 267 -23.25 12.99 -17.27
CA SER A 267 -23.98 12.60 -16.04
C SER A 267 -24.39 13.80 -15.16
N GLY A 268 -23.94 15.01 -15.52
CA GLY A 268 -24.32 16.25 -14.84
C GLY A 268 -24.07 16.20 -13.33
N ASP A 269 -25.11 16.48 -12.57
CA ASP A 269 -25.04 16.56 -11.10
C ASP A 269 -25.00 15.20 -10.37
N ALA A 270 -25.08 14.09 -11.08
CA ALA A 270 -24.99 12.76 -10.47
C ALA A 270 -23.55 12.42 -10.03
N ILE A 271 -22.52 13.09 -10.58
CA ILE A 271 -21.13 12.84 -10.28
C ILE A 271 -20.44 14.12 -9.79
N ARG A 272 -19.79 14.02 -8.62
CA ARG A 272 -19.07 15.13 -8.00
C ARG A 272 -17.58 14.82 -7.85
N PHE A 273 -16.74 15.76 -8.27
CA PHE A 273 -15.28 15.72 -8.06
C PHE A 273 -14.90 16.84 -7.10
N THR A 274 -14.17 16.50 -6.04
CA THR A 274 -13.67 17.52 -5.10
C THR A 274 -12.27 18.01 -5.42
N GLY A 275 -11.50 17.26 -6.23
CA GLY A 275 -10.06 17.42 -6.30
C GLY A 275 -9.37 16.85 -5.05
N ARG A 276 -8.08 17.14 -4.90
CA ARG A 276 -7.29 16.72 -3.74
C ARG A 276 -7.67 17.53 -2.51
N VAL A 277 -7.90 16.85 -1.41
CA VAL A 277 -8.22 17.45 -0.11
C VAL A 277 -7.08 17.23 0.88
N PRO A 278 -6.88 18.11 1.89
CA PRO A 278 -5.91 17.88 2.96
C PRO A 278 -6.21 16.57 3.69
N HIS A 279 -5.17 15.85 4.10
CA HIS A 279 -5.35 14.58 4.81
C HIS A 279 -6.15 14.73 6.12
N SER A 280 -6.02 15.86 6.79
CA SER A 280 -6.79 16.21 8.00
C SER A 280 -8.29 16.40 7.78
N GLU A 281 -8.74 16.54 6.53
CA GLU A 281 -10.16 16.74 6.19
C GLU A 281 -10.80 15.48 5.59
N VAL A 282 -10.02 14.44 5.31
CA VAL A 282 -10.49 13.23 4.61
C VAL A 282 -11.66 12.56 5.34
N GLU A 283 -11.67 12.57 6.67
CA GLU A 283 -12.75 11.98 7.47
C GLU A 283 -14.11 12.64 7.23
N ARG A 284 -14.13 13.96 6.97
CA ARG A 284 -15.37 14.67 6.62
C ARG A 284 -16.00 14.10 5.35
N TYR A 285 -15.18 13.71 4.36
CA TYR A 285 -15.66 13.12 3.11
C TYR A 285 -16.10 11.67 3.30
N TYR A 286 -15.42 10.89 4.17
CA TYR A 286 -15.91 9.57 4.55
C TYR A 286 -17.31 9.64 5.19
N SER A 287 -17.60 10.67 5.99
CA SER A 287 -18.91 10.84 6.63
C SER A 287 -20.09 11.04 5.66
N LEU A 288 -19.79 11.40 4.40
CA LEU A 288 -20.81 11.65 3.37
C LEU A 288 -21.17 10.39 2.58
N VAL A 289 -20.36 9.33 2.66
CA VAL A 289 -20.45 8.16 1.79
C VAL A 289 -21.23 7.04 2.48
N ASP A 290 -22.14 6.39 1.76
CA ASP A 290 -22.87 5.21 2.23
C ASP A 290 -22.16 3.91 1.84
N VAL A 291 -21.56 3.86 0.64
CA VAL A 291 -20.77 2.73 0.15
C VAL A 291 -19.51 3.19 -0.55
N MET A 292 -18.36 2.67 -0.13
CA MET A 292 -17.08 2.87 -0.81
C MET A 292 -16.97 1.85 -1.95
N ALA A 293 -16.73 2.35 -3.17
CA ALA A 293 -16.61 1.54 -4.37
C ALA A 293 -15.16 1.46 -4.89
N TYR A 294 -14.67 0.26 -5.11
CA TYR A 294 -13.30 -0.02 -5.57
C TYR A 294 -13.33 -0.90 -6.83
N PRO A 295 -13.58 -0.32 -8.01
CA PRO A 295 -13.80 -1.05 -9.27
C PRO A 295 -12.50 -1.40 -9.98
N ARG A 296 -11.45 -1.84 -9.29
CA ARG A 296 -10.15 -2.13 -9.88
C ARG A 296 -10.26 -3.01 -11.11
N LYS A 297 -9.58 -2.60 -12.18
CA LYS A 297 -9.44 -3.37 -13.41
C LYS A 297 -8.62 -4.62 -13.18
N ARG A 298 -8.90 -5.68 -13.92
CA ARG A 298 -8.11 -6.90 -13.85
C ARG A 298 -6.74 -6.69 -14.50
N SER A 299 -5.72 -6.90 -13.74
CA SER A 299 -4.33 -6.86 -14.17
C SER A 299 -3.49 -7.72 -13.22
N ARG A 300 -2.27 -8.07 -13.64
CA ARG A 300 -1.36 -8.80 -12.76
C ARG A 300 -1.09 -8.06 -11.44
N LEU A 301 -0.98 -6.73 -11.47
CA LEU A 301 -0.83 -5.92 -10.26
C LEU A 301 -2.01 -6.06 -9.32
N THR A 302 -3.23 -5.90 -9.82
CA THR A 302 -4.46 -5.91 -9.00
C THR A 302 -4.84 -7.32 -8.53
N ASP A 303 -4.46 -8.36 -9.28
CA ASP A 303 -4.65 -9.73 -8.85
C ASP A 303 -3.65 -10.16 -7.76
N LEU A 304 -2.43 -9.60 -7.76
CA LEU A 304 -1.40 -9.99 -6.80
C LEU A 304 -1.35 -9.11 -5.55
N VAL A 305 -1.82 -7.84 -5.60
CA VAL A 305 -1.53 -6.84 -4.57
C VAL A 305 -2.81 -6.35 -3.89
N THR A 306 -2.86 -6.52 -2.56
CA THR A 306 -3.93 -5.99 -1.72
C THR A 306 -3.82 -4.47 -1.55
N PRO A 307 -4.91 -3.70 -1.74
CA PRO A 307 -4.92 -2.26 -1.46
C PRO A 307 -5.13 -1.94 0.02
N LEU A 308 -4.81 -0.69 0.42
CA LEU A 308 -5.11 -0.16 1.75
C LEU A 308 -6.56 0.36 1.86
N LYS A 309 -7.08 0.96 0.79
CA LYS A 309 -8.37 1.68 0.78
C LYS A 309 -9.57 0.89 1.31
N PRO A 310 -9.79 -0.39 0.94
CA PRO A 310 -10.89 -1.16 1.52
C PRO A 310 -10.74 -1.38 3.03
N LEU A 311 -9.51 -1.52 3.54
CA LEU A 311 -9.25 -1.66 4.97
C LEU A 311 -9.56 -0.36 5.72
N GLU A 312 -9.17 0.78 5.17
CA GLU A 312 -9.49 2.11 5.70
C GLU A 312 -11.01 2.34 5.74
N ALA A 313 -11.72 1.95 4.67
CA ALA A 313 -13.18 2.03 4.61
C ALA A 313 -13.86 1.16 5.67
N MET A 314 -13.42 -0.10 5.83
CA MET A 314 -13.95 -1.00 6.85
C MET A 314 -13.66 -0.49 8.27
N ALA A 315 -12.49 0.12 8.52
CA ALA A 315 -12.15 0.76 9.78
C ALA A 315 -13.08 1.94 10.10
N GLN A 316 -13.52 2.67 9.08
CA GLN A 316 -14.50 3.76 9.15
C GLN A 316 -15.96 3.27 9.16
N ARG A 317 -16.19 1.96 9.32
CA ARG A 317 -17.54 1.35 9.26
C ARG A 317 -18.31 1.69 7.98
N GLN A 318 -17.61 1.83 6.86
CA GLN A 318 -18.24 2.02 5.56
C GLN A 318 -18.63 0.67 4.95
N LEU A 319 -19.70 0.66 4.17
CA LEU A 319 -19.97 -0.46 3.27
C LEU A 319 -18.91 -0.46 2.17
N VAL A 320 -18.49 -1.64 1.77
CA VAL A 320 -17.48 -1.83 0.72
C VAL A 320 -18.06 -2.64 -0.42
N ALA A 321 -17.97 -2.10 -1.64
CA ALA A 321 -18.19 -2.82 -2.88
C ALA A 321 -16.91 -2.81 -3.70
N ALA A 322 -16.42 -3.95 -4.14
CA ALA A 322 -15.14 -4.07 -4.81
C ALA A 322 -15.19 -5.03 -5.98
N SER A 323 -14.38 -4.79 -7.01
CA SER A 323 -14.24 -5.74 -8.11
C SER A 323 -13.55 -7.02 -7.64
N ASP A 324 -13.94 -8.16 -8.21
CA ASP A 324 -13.44 -9.49 -7.88
C ASP A 324 -12.06 -9.75 -8.52
N VAL A 325 -11.08 -8.93 -8.15
CA VAL A 325 -9.65 -9.16 -8.45
C VAL A 325 -8.98 -9.81 -7.24
N GLY A 326 -7.87 -10.53 -7.46
CA GLY A 326 -7.21 -11.31 -6.41
C GLY A 326 -6.86 -10.50 -5.17
N GLY A 327 -6.35 -9.27 -5.34
CA GLY A 327 -6.04 -8.38 -4.22
C GLY A 327 -7.26 -7.96 -3.37
N HIS A 328 -8.45 -7.88 -3.96
CA HIS A 328 -9.68 -7.63 -3.21
C HIS A 328 -10.22 -8.89 -2.54
N ARG A 329 -10.18 -10.05 -3.22
CA ARG A 329 -10.61 -11.34 -2.63
C ARG A 329 -9.88 -11.70 -1.35
N GLU A 330 -8.64 -11.26 -1.21
CA GLU A 330 -7.86 -11.49 0.02
C GLU A 330 -8.38 -10.64 1.20
N LEU A 331 -9.04 -9.50 0.92
CA LEU A 331 -9.51 -8.55 1.93
C LEU A 331 -11.02 -8.63 2.18
N VAL A 332 -11.79 -8.96 1.16
CA VAL A 332 -13.27 -8.89 1.20
C VAL A 332 -13.86 -10.29 1.08
N THR A 333 -14.66 -10.66 2.06
CA THR A 333 -15.51 -11.85 2.00
C THR A 333 -16.86 -11.42 1.49
N ASP A 334 -17.21 -11.89 0.27
CA ASP A 334 -18.46 -11.52 -0.40
C ASP A 334 -19.70 -11.84 0.46
N GLY A 335 -20.61 -10.88 0.51
CA GLY A 335 -21.83 -10.97 1.31
C GLY A 335 -21.63 -10.80 2.83
N VAL A 336 -20.38 -10.80 3.34
CA VAL A 336 -20.07 -10.72 4.78
C VAL A 336 -19.41 -9.41 5.15
N THR A 337 -18.18 -9.15 4.64
CA THR A 337 -17.44 -7.92 4.94
C THR A 337 -17.56 -6.88 3.85
N GLY A 338 -18.14 -7.23 2.71
CA GLY A 338 -18.40 -6.35 1.57
C GLY A 338 -19.12 -7.10 0.47
N THR A 339 -19.20 -6.49 -0.70
CA THR A 339 -19.79 -7.07 -1.91
C THR A 339 -18.73 -7.12 -3.00
N LEU A 340 -18.59 -8.29 -3.65
CA LEU A 340 -17.72 -8.47 -4.81
C LEU A 340 -18.52 -8.50 -6.12
N PHE A 341 -17.99 -7.86 -7.16
CA PHE A 341 -18.59 -7.86 -8.50
C PHE A 341 -17.51 -8.12 -9.56
N PRO A 342 -17.86 -8.65 -10.76
CA PRO A 342 -16.92 -8.88 -11.84
C PRO A 342 -16.12 -7.61 -12.19
N PRO A 343 -14.78 -7.67 -12.30
CA PRO A 343 -13.97 -6.54 -12.78
C PRO A 343 -14.22 -6.27 -14.25
N ASP A 344 -13.94 -5.04 -14.69
CA ASP A 344 -14.08 -4.58 -16.08
C ASP A 344 -15.53 -4.73 -16.62
N ASP A 345 -16.53 -4.68 -15.73
CA ASP A 345 -17.95 -4.81 -16.04
C ASP A 345 -18.77 -3.73 -15.32
N PRO A 346 -19.00 -2.56 -15.95
CA PRO A 346 -19.81 -1.48 -15.40
C PRO A 346 -21.25 -1.88 -15.08
N ALA A 347 -21.84 -2.81 -15.84
CA ALA A 347 -23.22 -3.26 -15.60
C ALA A 347 -23.30 -4.11 -14.33
N ALA A 348 -22.37 -5.03 -14.14
CA ALA A 348 -22.27 -5.81 -12.90
C ALA A 348 -21.96 -4.92 -11.68
N CYS A 349 -21.12 -3.91 -11.83
CA CYS A 349 -20.84 -2.90 -10.81
C CYS A 349 -22.12 -2.16 -10.40
N ALA A 350 -22.90 -1.66 -11.38
CA ALA A 350 -24.15 -0.97 -11.13
C ALA A 350 -25.17 -1.87 -10.41
N ALA A 351 -25.30 -3.12 -10.84
CA ALA A 351 -26.21 -4.10 -10.24
C ALA A 351 -25.83 -4.37 -8.77
N ALA A 352 -24.57 -4.66 -8.50
CA ALA A 352 -24.06 -4.95 -7.16
C ALA A 352 -24.26 -3.77 -6.19
N LEU A 353 -23.98 -2.53 -6.65
CA LEU A 353 -24.21 -1.32 -5.87
C LEU A 353 -25.69 -1.09 -5.58
N ALA A 354 -26.56 -1.25 -6.60
CA ALA A 354 -28.00 -1.09 -6.44
C ALA A 354 -28.58 -2.14 -5.49
N ASP A 355 -28.17 -3.40 -5.59
CA ASP A 355 -28.62 -4.48 -4.71
C ASP A 355 -28.18 -4.23 -3.27
N LEU A 356 -26.92 -3.85 -3.04
CA LEU A 356 -26.40 -3.52 -1.72
C LEU A 356 -27.15 -2.34 -1.09
N LEU A 357 -27.38 -1.28 -1.85
CA LEU A 357 -28.06 -0.06 -1.37
C LEU A 357 -29.56 -0.25 -1.14
N SER A 358 -30.17 -1.25 -1.79
CA SER A 358 -31.58 -1.60 -1.61
C SER A 358 -31.85 -2.54 -0.42
N GLN A 359 -30.82 -2.94 0.34
CA GLN A 359 -30.92 -3.89 1.47
C GLN A 359 -30.39 -3.28 2.77
N PRO A 360 -30.96 -2.17 3.29
CA PRO A 360 -30.45 -1.47 4.47
C PRO A 360 -30.43 -2.35 5.73
N GLU A 361 -31.24 -3.39 5.80
CA GLU A 361 -31.27 -4.35 6.89
C GLU A 361 -29.96 -5.14 7.05
N CYS A 362 -29.16 -5.26 6.00
CA CYS A 362 -27.86 -5.96 6.02
C CYS A 362 -26.67 -5.04 6.35
N TRP A 363 -26.86 -3.73 6.33
CA TRP A 363 -25.75 -2.77 6.38
C TRP A 363 -24.97 -2.84 7.69
N GLU A 364 -25.68 -2.81 8.83
CA GLU A 364 -25.01 -2.80 10.14
C GLU A 364 -24.23 -4.10 10.37
N ALA A 365 -24.78 -5.24 9.99
CA ALA A 365 -24.08 -6.51 10.09
C ALA A 365 -22.79 -6.55 9.25
N ARG A 366 -22.83 -6.02 8.02
CA ARG A 366 -21.66 -5.95 7.12
C ARG A 366 -20.61 -4.96 7.62
N ARG A 367 -21.04 -3.79 8.12
CA ARG A 367 -20.14 -2.78 8.72
C ARG A 367 -19.43 -3.35 9.96
N ALA A 368 -20.16 -4.00 10.84
CA ALA A 368 -19.62 -4.65 12.03
C ALA A 368 -18.63 -5.78 11.67
N ALA A 369 -18.97 -6.62 10.69
CA ALA A 369 -18.11 -7.68 10.21
C ALA A 369 -16.83 -7.15 9.56
N GLY A 370 -16.91 -6.07 8.77
CA GLY A 370 -15.77 -5.39 8.17
C GLY A 370 -14.81 -4.84 9.23
N LEU A 371 -15.32 -4.11 10.22
CA LEU A 371 -14.52 -3.59 11.33
C LEU A 371 -13.86 -4.71 12.14
N ALA A 372 -14.61 -5.77 12.46
CA ALA A 372 -14.09 -6.92 13.19
C ALA A 372 -12.96 -7.63 12.41
N HIS A 373 -13.11 -7.77 11.09
CA HIS A 373 -12.07 -8.33 10.23
C HIS A 373 -10.79 -7.51 10.27
N VAL A 374 -10.91 -6.18 10.16
CA VAL A 374 -9.75 -5.26 10.25
C VAL A 374 -9.10 -5.33 11.62
N ALA A 375 -9.86 -5.25 12.70
CA ALA A 375 -9.36 -5.27 14.07
C ALA A 375 -8.58 -6.57 14.38
N GLN A 376 -9.04 -7.71 13.88
CA GLN A 376 -8.42 -9.01 14.16
C GLN A 376 -7.19 -9.28 13.30
N ARG A 377 -7.11 -8.77 12.08
CA ARG A 377 -6.11 -9.21 11.09
C ARG A 377 -5.27 -8.10 10.49
N HIS A 378 -5.74 -6.86 10.55
CA HIS A 378 -5.18 -5.73 9.82
C HIS A 378 -4.90 -4.51 10.71
N ASP A 379 -5.01 -4.61 12.03
CA ASP A 379 -4.49 -3.60 12.96
C ASP A 379 -2.96 -3.67 13.01
N TRP A 380 -2.29 -2.53 12.95
CA TRP A 380 -0.82 -2.48 12.98
C TRP A 380 -0.26 -3.02 14.27
N SER A 381 -0.95 -2.87 15.40
CA SER A 381 -0.53 -3.43 16.69
C SER A 381 -0.47 -4.96 16.67
N VAL A 382 -1.33 -5.60 15.86
CA VAL A 382 -1.34 -7.05 15.66
C VAL A 382 -0.33 -7.47 14.58
N ASN A 383 -0.31 -6.75 13.46
CA ASN A 383 0.51 -7.13 12.30
C ASN A 383 2.01 -7.06 12.57
N VAL A 384 2.45 -6.10 13.39
CA VAL A 384 3.88 -5.88 13.65
C VAL A 384 4.54 -7.07 14.35
N HIS A 385 3.79 -7.84 15.14
CA HIS A 385 4.30 -9.05 15.80
C HIS A 385 4.82 -10.11 14.82
N ARG A 386 4.32 -10.11 13.58
CA ARG A 386 4.79 -11.03 12.53
C ARG A 386 6.25 -10.78 12.12
N TYR A 387 6.76 -9.57 12.31
CA TYR A 387 8.19 -9.27 12.10
C TYR A 387 9.06 -9.81 13.22
N GLN A 388 8.52 -9.95 14.43
CA GLN A 388 9.29 -10.39 15.59
C GLN A 388 9.87 -11.79 15.39
N ASP A 389 9.06 -12.73 14.89
CA ASP A 389 9.50 -14.09 14.60
C ASP A 389 10.63 -14.12 13.54
N VAL A 390 10.48 -13.26 12.49
CA VAL A 390 11.50 -13.12 11.44
C VAL A 390 12.81 -12.62 12.03
N TYR A 391 12.75 -11.55 12.83
CA TYR A 391 13.94 -10.93 13.41
C TYR A 391 14.63 -11.86 14.43
N GLN A 392 13.87 -12.49 15.32
CA GLN A 392 14.42 -13.43 16.30
C GLN A 392 15.12 -14.61 15.61
N THR A 393 14.52 -15.18 14.57
CA THR A 393 15.13 -16.27 13.80
C THR A 393 16.47 -15.87 13.18
N LEU A 394 16.57 -14.65 12.65
CA LEU A 394 17.80 -14.14 12.02
C LEU A 394 18.88 -13.84 13.06
N LEU A 395 18.52 -13.26 14.20
CA LEU A 395 19.46 -12.94 15.28
C LEU A 395 20.05 -14.20 15.90
N ALA A 396 19.23 -15.21 16.17
CA ALA A 396 19.69 -16.51 16.68
C ALA A 396 20.72 -17.16 15.76
N LYS A 397 20.46 -17.18 14.43
CA LYS A 397 21.40 -17.70 13.44
C LYS A 397 22.72 -16.92 13.40
N SER A 398 22.68 -15.60 13.63
CA SER A 398 23.87 -14.77 13.62
C SER A 398 24.75 -14.98 14.87
N GLU A 399 24.17 -15.33 15.99
CA GLU A 399 24.87 -15.68 17.22
C GLU A 399 25.57 -17.04 17.11
N ASP A 400 24.88 -18.05 16.56
CA ASP A 400 25.47 -19.37 16.30
C ASP A 400 26.70 -19.32 15.37
N CYS A 401 26.67 -18.43 14.37
CA CYS A 401 27.83 -18.21 13.48
C CYS A 401 29.01 -17.46 14.14
N ARG A 402 28.80 -16.81 15.30
CA ARG A 402 29.85 -16.06 16.01
C ARG A 402 30.54 -16.86 17.09
N ILE A 403 30.01 -18.04 17.49
CA ILE A 403 30.67 -18.95 18.44
C ILE A 403 31.70 -19.74 17.62
N PRO A 404 33.03 -19.52 17.81
CA PRO A 404 34.01 -20.38 17.18
C PRO A 404 33.79 -21.78 17.74
N ALA A 405 33.76 -22.79 16.88
CA ALA A 405 33.81 -24.17 17.31
C ALA A 405 35.04 -24.28 18.27
N ALA A 406 34.72 -24.46 19.57
CA ALA A 406 35.74 -24.72 20.55
C ALA A 406 36.48 -26.02 20.13
N ALA A 407 37.76 -25.86 19.75
CA ALA A 407 38.64 -26.95 19.38
C ALA A 407 39.01 -27.78 20.61
#